data_45a2a8650e4d8bc4f1ab244f840a69e0
#
_entry.id   45a2a8650e4d8bc4f1ab244f840a69e0
#
_cell.length_a   1.000
_cell.length_b   1.000
_cell.length_c   1.000
_cell.angle_alpha   90.00
_cell.angle_beta   90.00
_cell.angle_gamma   90.00
#
_symmetry.space_group_name_H-M   'P 1'
#
loop_
_entity.id
_entity.type
_entity.pdbx_description
1 polymer ?
#
loop_
_entity_poly.entity_id
_entity_poly.type
_entity_poly.pdbx_seq_one_letter_code
_entity_poly.pdbx_strand_id
1 'polypeptide(L)'
;MTHRFLWYWEIGEDLWEGTDIWDKAPLWFSQTENYVEEYGEQYMGRVLSEQKGTNEDYKWDHIWDIKASYSNQFKIAHDKILKKFKKQFEGRWAAFGTYDINHPNGATHWVGVSGKDDHEHVMLLDELQKQSEFIKLLGERGKVENVRDYMVLSLKTY
;
A
#
# COMPACT_ATOMS: atom_id res chain seq x y z
N MET A 1 15.96 -5.04 3.07
CA MET A 1 15.21 -5.15 1.78
C MET A 1 15.41 -3.85 1.03
N THR A 2 15.91 -3.91 -0.21
CA THR A 2 16.24 -2.73 -1.01
C THR A 2 15.21 -2.45 -2.12
N HIS A 3 14.58 -3.49 -2.64
CA HIS A 3 13.60 -3.38 -3.72
C HIS A 3 12.39 -4.26 -3.42
N ARG A 4 11.21 -3.89 -3.96
CA ARG A 4 9.98 -4.66 -3.90
C ARG A 4 9.35 -4.70 -5.28
N PHE A 5 8.90 -5.88 -5.72
CA PHE A 5 8.04 -6.05 -6.87
C PHE A 5 6.61 -6.21 -6.39
N LEU A 6 5.67 -5.46 -6.97
CA LEU A 6 4.25 -5.54 -6.71
C LEU A 6 3.52 -5.97 -7.98
N TRP A 7 2.65 -6.97 -7.84
CA TRP A 7 1.81 -7.47 -8.89
C TRP A 7 0.36 -7.26 -8.48
N TYR A 8 -0.44 -6.66 -9.36
CA TYR A 8 -1.86 -6.41 -9.14
C TYR A 8 -2.67 -7.07 -10.23
N TRP A 9 -3.77 -7.72 -9.84
CA TRP A 9 -4.76 -8.28 -10.74
C TRP A 9 -6.14 -8.27 -10.07
N GLU A 10 -7.21 -8.30 -10.89
CA GLU A 10 -8.56 -8.39 -10.38
C GLU A 10 -8.84 -9.80 -9.85
N ILE A 11 -9.63 -9.89 -8.76
CA ILE A 11 -10.00 -11.18 -8.18
C ILE A 11 -10.85 -11.96 -9.19
N GLY A 12 -10.40 -13.15 -9.56
CA GLY A 12 -11.06 -14.01 -10.53
C GLY A 12 -10.50 -13.91 -11.94
N GLU A 13 -9.60 -12.98 -12.21
CA GLU A 13 -8.78 -12.99 -13.42
C GLU A 13 -7.59 -13.93 -13.26
N ASP A 14 -7.30 -14.69 -14.31
CA ASP A 14 -6.03 -15.42 -14.39
C ASP A 14 -4.96 -14.47 -14.90
N LEU A 15 -4.04 -14.08 -14.03
CA LEU A 15 -2.92 -13.21 -14.36
C LEU A 15 -2.09 -13.74 -15.55
N TRP A 16 -2.15 -15.03 -15.77
CA TRP A 16 -1.30 -15.75 -16.74
C TRP A 16 -2.06 -16.19 -18.00
N GLU A 17 -3.40 -16.11 -18.00
CA GLU A 17 -4.20 -16.54 -19.14
C GLU A 17 -3.97 -15.63 -20.36
N GLY A 18 -3.71 -16.24 -21.51
CA GLY A 18 -3.54 -15.53 -22.78
C GLY A 18 -2.27 -14.68 -22.87
N THR A 19 -1.37 -14.76 -21.91
CA THR A 19 -0.09 -14.07 -21.93
C THR A 19 1.03 -15.06 -22.27
N ASP A 20 2.01 -14.61 -23.06
CA ASP A 20 3.26 -15.34 -23.30
C ASP A 20 4.27 -15.19 -22.14
N ILE A 21 3.75 -14.88 -20.95
CA ILE A 21 4.57 -14.64 -19.76
C ILE A 21 5.32 -15.90 -19.34
N TRP A 22 4.70 -17.08 -19.52
CA TRP A 22 5.34 -18.36 -19.24
C TRP A 22 6.57 -18.62 -20.09
N ASP A 23 6.58 -18.07 -21.32
CA ASP A 23 7.74 -18.14 -22.19
C ASP A 23 8.80 -17.09 -21.83
N LYS A 24 8.37 -15.93 -21.30
CA LYS A 24 9.25 -14.79 -20.96
C LYS A 24 9.71 -14.76 -19.50
N ALA A 25 8.91 -15.31 -18.58
CA ALA A 25 9.22 -15.31 -17.16
C ALA A 25 10.57 -15.97 -16.82
N PRO A 26 10.93 -17.14 -17.39
CA PRO A 26 12.24 -17.74 -17.14
C PRO A 26 13.40 -16.83 -17.53
N LEU A 27 13.29 -16.16 -18.68
CA LEU A 27 14.31 -15.20 -19.14
C LEU A 27 14.38 -13.99 -18.19
N TRP A 28 13.24 -13.46 -17.78
CA TRP A 28 13.19 -12.34 -16.83
C TRP A 28 13.83 -12.72 -15.48
N PHE A 29 13.47 -13.87 -14.93
CA PHE A 29 14.06 -14.36 -13.67
C PHE A 29 15.57 -14.58 -13.80
N SER A 30 16.03 -15.21 -14.87
CA SER A 30 17.48 -15.42 -15.10
C SER A 30 18.26 -14.13 -15.24
N GLN A 31 17.65 -13.09 -15.82
CA GLN A 31 18.27 -11.77 -15.91
C GLN A 31 18.29 -11.05 -14.55
N THR A 32 17.22 -11.16 -13.76
CA THR A 32 17.16 -10.54 -12.42
C THR A 32 18.12 -11.19 -11.45
N GLU A 33 18.39 -12.48 -11.55
CA GLU A 33 19.38 -13.20 -10.70
C GLU A 33 20.76 -12.56 -10.72
N ASN A 34 21.14 -11.90 -11.82
CA ASN A 34 22.41 -11.19 -11.91
C ASN A 34 22.45 -9.91 -11.04
N TYR A 35 21.31 -9.41 -10.56
CA TYR A 35 21.17 -8.16 -9.82
C TYR A 35 20.58 -8.34 -8.44
N VAL A 36 20.06 -9.53 -8.14
CA VAL A 36 19.43 -9.85 -6.85
C VAL A 36 20.40 -10.69 -6.03
N GLU A 37 20.90 -10.10 -4.96
CA GLU A 37 21.81 -10.78 -4.02
C GLU A 37 21.03 -11.76 -3.14
N GLU A 38 19.82 -11.39 -2.71
CA GLU A 38 18.98 -12.19 -1.83
C GLU A 38 17.50 -11.90 -2.11
N TYR A 39 16.70 -12.95 -2.25
CA TYR A 39 15.24 -12.84 -2.31
C TYR A 39 14.64 -12.76 -0.92
N GLY A 40 13.82 -11.75 -0.68
CA GLY A 40 13.06 -11.60 0.55
C GLY A 40 11.80 -12.45 0.59
N GLU A 41 10.99 -12.21 1.60
CA GLU A 41 9.71 -12.89 1.76
C GLU A 41 8.67 -12.41 0.73
N GLN A 42 7.82 -13.33 0.31
CA GLN A 42 6.67 -13.06 -0.56
C GLN A 42 5.41 -12.94 0.30
N TYR A 43 4.56 -11.97 -0.04
CA TYR A 43 3.30 -11.73 0.61
C TYR A 43 2.18 -11.67 -0.43
N MET A 44 1.01 -12.14 -0.05
CA MET A 44 -0.19 -11.99 -0.88
C MET A 44 -1.32 -11.44 -0.01
N GLY A 45 -2.12 -10.56 -0.59
CA GLY A 45 -3.25 -9.98 0.11
C GLY A 45 -4.24 -9.33 -0.86
N ARG A 46 -5.24 -8.70 -0.30
CA ARG A 46 -6.29 -8.02 -1.06
C ARG A 46 -6.27 -6.53 -0.77
N VAL A 47 -6.55 -5.74 -1.78
CA VAL A 47 -6.92 -4.34 -1.61
C VAL A 47 -8.39 -4.28 -1.19
N LEU A 48 -8.68 -3.70 -0.04
CA LEU A 48 -10.04 -3.56 0.49
C LEU A 48 -10.66 -2.19 0.21
N SER A 49 -9.83 -1.17 0.10
CA SER A 49 -10.20 0.21 -0.17
C SER A 49 -9.06 0.90 -0.90
N GLU A 50 -9.38 1.62 -1.97
CA GLU A 50 -8.36 2.32 -2.76
C GLU A 50 -8.91 3.62 -3.33
N GLN A 51 -8.11 4.66 -3.25
CA GLN A 51 -8.15 5.84 -4.09
C GLN A 51 -6.94 5.79 -5.01
N LYS A 52 -7.16 5.70 -6.31
CA LYS A 52 -6.07 5.68 -7.30
C LYS A 52 -5.37 7.04 -7.35
N GLY A 53 -4.06 7.02 -7.39
CA GLY A 53 -3.25 8.20 -7.61
C GLY A 53 -3.40 8.71 -9.05
N THR A 54 -3.44 10.03 -9.21
CA THR A 54 -3.53 10.69 -10.52
C THR A 54 -2.40 11.70 -10.75
N ASN A 55 -1.57 11.93 -9.73
CA ASN A 55 -0.44 12.84 -9.81
C ASN A 55 0.86 12.05 -9.85
N GLU A 56 1.54 12.07 -11.00
CA GLU A 56 2.81 11.37 -11.23
C GLU A 56 3.98 11.89 -10.37
N ASP A 57 3.85 13.05 -9.75
CA ASP A 57 4.84 13.57 -8.81
C ASP A 57 4.82 12.87 -7.45
N TYR A 58 3.70 12.18 -7.12
CA TYR A 58 3.54 11.46 -5.85
C TYR A 58 4.08 10.03 -5.98
N LYS A 59 5.40 9.89 -5.95
CA LYS A 59 6.12 8.62 -6.16
C LYS A 59 6.62 7.96 -4.86
N TRP A 60 6.51 8.65 -3.74
CA TRP A 60 6.92 8.12 -2.44
C TRP A 60 5.71 7.59 -1.70
N ASP A 61 5.65 6.28 -1.52
CA ASP A 61 4.57 5.61 -0.81
C ASP A 61 4.99 5.34 0.64
N HIS A 62 4.30 5.92 1.60
CA HIS A 62 4.42 5.54 2.99
C HIS A 62 3.50 4.36 3.26
N ILE A 63 4.07 3.26 3.70
CA ILE A 63 3.37 2.01 4.01
C ILE A 63 3.46 1.75 5.50
N TRP A 64 2.30 1.51 6.11
CA TRP A 64 2.17 1.01 7.47
C TRP A 64 1.73 -0.45 7.44
N ASP A 65 2.56 -1.35 7.97
CA ASP A 65 2.19 -2.72 8.27
C ASP A 65 1.57 -2.74 9.66
N ILE A 66 0.31 -3.17 9.77
CA ILE A 66 -0.50 -3.06 10.98
C ILE A 66 -1.20 -4.37 11.35
N LYS A 67 -1.59 -4.50 12.62
CA LYS A 67 -2.61 -5.47 13.04
C LYS A 67 -3.91 -4.72 13.28
N ALA A 68 -4.93 -5.00 12.48
CA ALA A 68 -6.28 -4.47 12.67
C ALA A 68 -7.22 -5.60 13.10
N SER A 69 -7.92 -5.40 14.22
CA SER A 69 -8.81 -6.44 14.77
C SER A 69 -10.09 -6.63 13.96
N TYR A 70 -10.54 -5.58 13.25
CA TYR A 70 -11.82 -5.58 12.52
C TYR A 70 -11.66 -4.90 11.16
N SER A 71 -11.34 -5.68 10.13
CA SER A 71 -11.07 -5.19 8.76
C SER A 71 -12.20 -4.32 8.20
N ASN A 72 -13.46 -4.75 8.36
CA ASN A 72 -14.60 -4.01 7.82
C ASN A 72 -14.81 -2.67 8.53
N GLN A 73 -14.66 -2.63 9.86
CA GLN A 73 -14.74 -1.38 10.61
C GLN A 73 -13.62 -0.42 10.21
N PHE A 74 -12.40 -0.93 10.06
CA PHE A 74 -11.27 -0.15 9.58
C PHE A 74 -11.53 0.41 8.17
N LYS A 75 -12.00 -0.45 7.24
CA LYS A 75 -12.34 -0.03 5.88
C LYS A 75 -13.35 1.12 5.86
N ILE A 76 -14.45 0.99 6.61
CA ILE A 76 -15.48 2.03 6.67
C ILE A 76 -14.91 3.36 7.17
N ALA A 77 -14.07 3.33 8.20
CA ALA A 77 -13.43 4.53 8.73
C ALA A 77 -12.41 5.12 7.75
N HIS A 78 -11.62 4.27 7.08
CA HIS A 78 -10.68 4.68 6.04
C HIS A 78 -11.40 5.37 4.87
N ASP A 79 -12.48 4.79 4.36
CA ASP A 79 -13.28 5.38 3.28
C ASP A 79 -13.87 6.75 3.69
N LYS A 80 -14.32 6.87 4.95
CA LYS A 80 -14.79 8.17 5.49
C LYS A 80 -13.67 9.20 5.54
N ILE A 81 -12.45 8.81 5.93
CA ILE A 81 -11.28 9.70 5.94
C ILE A 81 -11.01 10.21 4.53
N LEU A 82 -10.86 9.34 3.56
CA LEU A 82 -10.60 9.74 2.17
C LEU A 82 -11.68 10.67 1.62
N LYS A 83 -12.95 10.36 1.92
CA LYS A 83 -14.09 11.20 1.49
C LYS A 83 -14.09 12.58 2.17
N LYS A 84 -13.84 12.62 3.49
CA LYS A 84 -13.89 13.85 4.30
C LYS A 84 -12.73 14.78 3.96
N PHE A 85 -11.55 14.21 3.79
CA PHE A 85 -10.30 14.92 3.52
C PHE A 85 -9.89 14.84 2.05
N LYS A 86 -10.87 14.74 1.15
CA LYS A 86 -10.65 14.60 -0.29
C LYS A 86 -9.64 15.61 -0.85
N LYS A 87 -9.66 16.84 -0.35
CA LYS A 87 -8.74 17.89 -0.81
C LYS A 87 -7.29 17.61 -0.44
N GLN A 88 -7.04 17.09 0.77
CA GLN A 88 -5.70 16.72 1.25
C GLN A 88 -5.17 15.48 0.56
N PHE A 89 -6.06 14.57 0.15
CA PHE A 89 -5.72 13.36 -0.57
C PHE A 89 -5.80 13.49 -2.10
N GLU A 90 -6.07 14.70 -2.62
CA GLU A 90 -6.20 14.91 -4.06
C GLU A 90 -4.93 14.52 -4.82
N GLY A 91 -5.08 13.71 -5.87
CA GLY A 91 -3.98 13.21 -6.69
C GLY A 91 -3.13 12.10 -6.07
N ARG A 92 -3.29 11.78 -4.78
CA ARG A 92 -2.53 10.73 -4.09
C ARG A 92 -3.14 9.35 -4.30
N TRP A 93 -2.29 8.35 -4.38
CA TRP A 93 -2.71 7.00 -4.09
C TRP A 93 -2.89 6.85 -2.58
N ALA A 94 -4.00 6.27 -2.17
CA ALA A 94 -4.25 5.93 -0.78
C ALA A 94 -5.05 4.64 -0.70
N ALA A 95 -4.56 3.65 0.02
CA ALA A 95 -5.18 2.33 0.05
C ALA A 95 -5.07 1.64 1.41
N PHE A 96 -5.95 0.69 1.63
CA PHE A 96 -5.96 -0.23 2.76
C PHE A 96 -6.22 -1.64 2.28
N GLY A 97 -5.47 -2.60 2.79
CA GLY A 97 -5.60 -4.00 2.39
C GLY A 97 -5.18 -4.99 3.46
N THR A 98 -5.30 -6.26 3.12
CA THR A 98 -4.93 -7.40 3.98
C THR A 98 -3.61 -8.02 3.54
N TYR A 99 -2.98 -8.75 4.46
CA TYR A 99 -2.04 -9.83 4.18
C TYR A 99 -2.78 -11.14 4.44
N ASP A 100 -3.09 -11.90 3.38
CA ASP A 100 -3.82 -13.17 3.48
C ASP A 100 -2.86 -14.36 3.51
N ILE A 101 -1.69 -14.23 2.88
CA ILE A 101 -0.62 -15.24 2.87
C ILE A 101 0.69 -14.56 3.27
N ASN A 102 1.39 -15.14 4.21
CA ASN A 102 2.55 -14.61 4.89
C ASN A 102 2.28 -13.23 5.52
N HIS A 103 2.56 -13.11 6.78
CA HIS A 103 2.27 -11.91 7.55
C HIS A 103 3.58 -11.22 7.91
N PRO A 104 3.99 -10.14 7.22
CA PRO A 104 5.27 -9.49 7.48
C PRO A 104 5.36 -9.03 8.93
N ASN A 105 6.29 -9.63 9.68
CA ASN A 105 6.45 -9.40 11.13
C ASN A 105 5.14 -9.58 11.94
N GLY A 106 4.21 -10.42 11.47
CA GLY A 106 2.92 -10.66 12.09
C GLY A 106 1.86 -9.59 11.80
N ALA A 107 2.10 -8.68 10.87
CA ALA A 107 1.08 -7.75 10.40
C ALA A 107 -0.03 -8.49 9.64
N THR A 108 -1.27 -8.09 9.86
CA THR A 108 -2.45 -8.68 9.19
C THR A 108 -2.99 -7.81 8.07
N HIS A 109 -2.64 -6.53 8.10
CA HIS A 109 -3.12 -5.52 7.17
C HIS A 109 -2.03 -4.51 6.86
N TRP A 110 -2.26 -3.74 5.81
CA TRP A 110 -1.42 -2.61 5.44
C TRP A 110 -2.26 -1.39 5.08
N VAL A 111 -1.68 -0.22 5.27
CA VAL A 111 -2.19 1.07 4.78
C VAL A 111 -1.08 1.71 3.97
N GLY A 112 -1.44 2.34 2.87
CA GLY A 112 -0.50 3.08 2.04
C GLY A 112 -1.03 4.46 1.67
N VAL A 113 -0.14 5.45 1.65
CA VAL A 113 -0.45 6.81 1.16
C VAL A 113 0.76 7.33 0.41
N SER A 114 0.54 7.79 -0.83
CA SER A 114 1.61 8.40 -1.61
C SER A 114 1.82 9.87 -1.28
N GLY A 115 3.06 10.31 -1.45
CA GLY A 115 3.51 11.69 -1.30
C GLY A 115 4.53 12.07 -2.36
N LYS A 116 4.88 13.35 -2.42
CA LYS A 116 5.90 13.88 -3.32
C LYS A 116 7.30 13.51 -2.85
N ASP A 117 7.51 13.63 -1.56
CA ASP A 117 8.73 13.28 -0.83
C ASP A 117 8.37 13.05 0.65
N ASP A 118 9.35 12.70 1.46
CA ASP A 118 9.19 12.48 2.90
C ASP A 118 8.77 13.75 3.65
N HIS A 119 9.34 14.89 3.29
CA HIS A 119 9.01 16.16 3.93
C HIS A 119 7.55 16.57 3.68
N GLU A 120 7.10 16.53 2.43
CA GLU A 120 5.72 16.84 2.05
C GLU A 120 4.74 15.88 2.71
N HIS A 121 5.11 14.60 2.81
CA HIS A 121 4.28 13.60 3.48
C HIS A 121 4.14 13.87 4.99
N VAL A 122 5.23 14.23 5.67
CA VAL A 122 5.18 14.61 7.09
C VAL A 122 4.32 15.85 7.31
N MET A 123 4.39 16.83 6.41
CA MET A 123 3.54 18.04 6.47
C MET A 123 2.06 17.69 6.31
N LEU A 124 1.71 16.77 5.40
CA LEU A 124 0.35 16.26 5.27
C LEU A 124 -0.15 15.62 6.57
N LEU A 125 0.65 14.73 7.17
CA LEU A 125 0.29 14.06 8.43
C LEU A 125 0.10 15.06 9.57
N ASP A 126 0.98 16.05 9.69
CA ASP A 126 0.89 17.10 10.69
C ASP A 126 -0.37 17.95 10.51
N GLU A 127 -0.72 18.32 9.27
CA GLU A 127 -1.97 19.03 8.96
C GLU A 127 -3.20 18.22 9.35
N LEU A 128 -3.23 16.94 8.99
CA LEU A 128 -4.35 16.05 9.30
C LEU A 128 -4.50 15.83 10.80
N GLN A 129 -3.40 15.61 11.52
CA GLN A 129 -3.41 15.38 12.97
C GLN A 129 -3.89 16.58 13.79
N LYS A 130 -3.81 17.80 13.27
CA LYS A 130 -4.36 19.01 13.90
C LYS A 130 -5.90 19.09 13.77
N GLN A 131 -6.51 18.22 12.99
CA GLN A 131 -7.96 18.24 12.75
C GLN A 131 -8.67 17.24 13.66
N SER A 132 -9.52 17.73 14.55
CA SER A 132 -10.25 16.90 15.52
C SER A 132 -11.11 15.81 14.84
N GLU A 133 -11.68 16.10 13.68
CA GLU A 133 -12.47 15.15 12.90
C GLU A 133 -11.61 14.01 12.35
N PHE A 134 -10.37 14.29 11.95
CA PHE A 134 -9.43 13.25 11.51
C PHE A 134 -9.11 12.31 12.67
N ILE A 135 -8.77 12.85 13.83
CA ILE A 135 -8.48 12.06 15.04
C ILE A 135 -9.68 11.19 15.44
N LYS A 136 -10.90 11.76 15.39
CA LYS A 136 -12.13 11.01 15.63
C LYS A 136 -12.28 9.83 14.67
N LEU A 137 -12.12 10.05 13.36
CA LEU A 137 -12.22 8.99 12.35
C LEU A 137 -11.11 7.94 12.48
N LEU A 138 -9.89 8.34 12.89
CA LEU A 138 -8.85 7.39 13.24
C LEU A 138 -9.28 6.47 14.40
N GLY A 139 -9.96 7.00 15.39
CA GLY A 139 -10.53 6.22 16.51
C GLY A 139 -11.63 5.25 16.06
N GLU A 140 -12.39 5.59 15.01
CA GLU A 140 -13.44 4.72 14.48
C GLU A 140 -12.88 3.46 13.78
N ARG A 141 -11.58 3.40 13.46
CA ARG A 141 -10.93 2.21 12.87
C ARG A 141 -10.87 1.00 13.81
N GLY A 142 -11.18 1.19 15.09
CA GLY A 142 -11.09 0.16 16.11
C GLY A 142 -9.65 -0.02 16.61
N LYS A 143 -9.37 -1.18 17.22
CA LYS A 143 -8.03 -1.47 17.76
C LYS A 143 -7.05 -1.72 16.61
N VAL A 144 -6.02 -0.89 16.55
CA VAL A 144 -4.93 -0.97 15.58
C VAL A 144 -3.60 -0.96 16.33
N GLU A 145 -2.71 -1.87 15.98
CA GLU A 145 -1.32 -1.93 16.43
C GLU A 145 -0.42 -1.67 15.23
N ASN A 146 0.44 -0.67 15.31
CA ASN A 146 1.49 -0.47 14.30
C ASN A 146 2.59 -1.52 14.50
N VAL A 147 2.93 -2.25 13.45
CA VAL A 147 4.00 -3.26 13.47
C VAL A 147 5.30 -2.63 12.99
N ARG A 148 5.23 -1.94 11.85
CA ARG A 148 6.31 -1.12 11.29
C ARG A 148 5.74 -0.18 10.25
N ASP A 149 6.52 0.81 9.87
CA ASP A 149 6.27 1.65 8.71
C ASP A 149 7.57 1.93 7.95
N TYR A 150 7.44 2.29 6.69
CA TYR A 150 8.57 2.57 5.80
C TYR A 150 8.11 3.33 4.55
N MET A 151 9.05 4.06 3.95
CA MET A 151 8.83 4.74 2.67
C MET A 151 9.37 3.89 1.52
N VAL A 152 8.65 3.89 0.40
CA VAL A 152 9.02 3.23 -0.86
C VAL A 152 8.98 4.25 -1.98
N LEU A 153 10.05 4.32 -2.78
CA LEU A 153 10.05 5.10 -4.01
C LEU A 153 9.57 4.20 -5.17
N SER A 154 8.47 4.57 -5.78
CA SER A 154 7.97 3.93 -7.01
C SER A 154 8.86 4.33 -8.18
N LEU A 155 9.67 3.40 -8.67
CA LEU A 155 10.63 3.64 -9.76
C LEU A 155 9.98 3.54 -11.14
N LYS A 156 9.09 2.56 -11.32
CA LYS A 156 8.40 2.31 -12.59
C LYS A 156 7.12 1.49 -12.38
N THR A 157 6.08 1.90 -13.09
CA THR A 157 4.82 1.14 -13.25
C THR A 157 4.69 0.72 -14.71
N TYR A 158 4.27 -0.52 -14.96
CA TYR A 158 4.12 -1.09 -16.30
C TYR A 158 2.64 -1.37 -16.60
#